data_87a0d75a00c440b5ab6042cdbbb8ef58
#
_entry.id   87a0d75a00c440b5ab6042cdbbb8ef58
#
_cell.length_a   1.000
_cell.length_b   1.000
_cell.length_c   1.000
_cell.angle_alpha   90.00
_cell.angle_beta   90.00
_cell.angle_gamma   90.00
#
_symmetry.space_group_name_H-M   'P 1'
#
loop_
_entity.id
_entity.type
_entity.pdbx_description
1 polymer ?
#
loop_
_entity_poly.entity_id
_entity_poly.type
_entity_poly.pdbx_seq_one_letter_code
_entity_poly.pdbx_strand_id
1 'polypeptide(L)'
;PWSRDQRALRARATYLHQTLGGDDWPDLSDTALKQNSDWLAPHLLGETRLSAITAEHLGAALDTILPWSRRQEIDLLLPSHFTAPSGSHVPIDYAAENGPALEIRVQELFGLDRHPSVAGGRIPLLLILLSPAHRPIQTTRDLPGFWRGSWKDVAKDLKGRYPRHVWPEDPAAAAAVTRAVVRSAVVGGAVGLAASAA
;
A
#
# COMPACT_ATOMS: atom_id res chain seq x y z
N PRO A 1 -21.22 -10.15 -7.68
CA PRO A 1 -20.26 -10.99 -6.91
C PRO A 1 -18.81 -10.78 -7.34
N TRP A 2 -18.33 -9.50 -7.25
CA TRP A 2 -16.96 -9.16 -7.57
C TRP A 2 -15.97 -9.82 -6.60
N SER A 3 -14.90 -10.43 -7.10
CA SER A 3 -13.78 -10.86 -6.26
C SER A 3 -13.03 -9.67 -5.68
N ARG A 4 -12.17 -9.90 -4.71
CA ARG A 4 -11.31 -8.87 -4.12
C ARG A 4 -10.39 -8.23 -5.18
N ASP A 5 -9.76 -9.07 -6.00
CA ASP A 5 -8.80 -8.62 -7.01
C ASP A 5 -9.49 -7.85 -8.14
N GLN A 6 -10.69 -8.28 -8.55
CA GLN A 6 -11.51 -7.57 -9.52
C GLN A 6 -11.91 -6.17 -9.01
N ARG A 7 -12.31 -6.06 -7.73
CA ARG A 7 -12.61 -4.76 -7.12
C ARG A 7 -11.38 -3.85 -7.08
N ALA A 8 -10.22 -4.40 -6.72
CA ALA A 8 -8.96 -3.64 -6.71
C ALA A 8 -8.55 -3.17 -8.10
N LEU A 9 -8.69 -4.00 -9.14
CA LEU A 9 -8.42 -3.63 -10.53
C LEU A 9 -9.36 -2.53 -11.00
N ARG A 10 -10.67 -2.68 -10.75
CA ARG A 10 -11.67 -1.66 -11.09
C ARG A 10 -11.39 -0.31 -10.43
N ALA A 11 -11.02 -0.31 -9.14
CA ALA A 11 -10.69 0.92 -8.43
C ALA A 11 -9.50 1.65 -9.06
N ARG A 12 -8.45 0.92 -9.46
CA ARG A 12 -7.29 1.49 -10.15
C ARG A 12 -7.65 2.05 -11.53
N ALA A 13 -8.39 1.29 -12.34
CA ALA A 13 -8.83 1.76 -13.65
C ALA A 13 -9.73 2.99 -13.56
N THR A 14 -10.70 2.98 -12.65
CA THR A 14 -11.58 4.13 -12.39
C THR A 14 -10.79 5.35 -11.91
N TYR A 15 -9.79 5.15 -11.05
CA TYR A 15 -8.92 6.24 -10.60
C TYR A 15 -8.13 6.86 -11.76
N LEU A 16 -7.58 6.03 -12.67
CA LEU A 16 -6.91 6.52 -13.88
C LEU A 16 -7.85 7.31 -14.78
N HIS A 17 -9.07 6.80 -14.99
CA HIS A 17 -10.10 7.52 -15.75
C HIS A 17 -10.36 8.92 -15.18
N GLN A 18 -10.50 9.02 -13.86
CA GLN A 18 -10.84 10.30 -13.19
C GLN A 18 -9.69 11.28 -13.12
N THR A 19 -8.44 10.83 -13.11
CA THR A 19 -7.29 11.67 -12.78
C THR A 19 -6.29 11.89 -13.91
N LEU A 20 -6.08 10.92 -14.80
CA LEU A 20 -4.99 10.97 -15.78
C LEU A 20 -5.43 10.97 -17.24
N GLY A 21 -6.67 10.67 -17.57
CA GLY A 21 -7.05 10.69 -18.96
C GLY A 21 -8.36 10.01 -19.29
N GLY A 22 -9.46 10.71 -19.12
CA GLY A 22 -10.82 10.25 -19.27
C GLY A 22 -11.08 9.25 -20.40
N ASP A 23 -10.72 9.57 -21.63
CA ASP A 23 -11.04 8.70 -22.78
C ASP A 23 -10.05 7.54 -22.96
N ASP A 24 -8.84 7.65 -22.42
CA ASP A 24 -7.82 6.59 -22.54
C ASP A 24 -8.07 5.41 -21.60
N TRP A 25 -8.80 5.64 -20.52
CA TRP A 25 -9.10 4.63 -19.51
C TRP A 25 -10.59 4.45 -19.29
N PRO A 26 -11.14 3.23 -19.24
CA PRO A 26 -12.56 3.01 -19.03
C PRO A 26 -12.99 3.42 -17.63
N ASP A 27 -14.17 4.02 -17.52
CA ASP A 27 -14.85 4.21 -16.24
C ASP A 27 -15.47 2.89 -15.80
N LEU A 28 -14.86 2.25 -14.82
CA LEU A 28 -15.33 1.00 -14.22
C LEU A 28 -16.02 1.22 -12.87
N SER A 29 -16.51 2.43 -12.60
CA SER A 29 -17.35 2.71 -11.44
C SER A 29 -18.66 1.92 -11.49
N ASP A 30 -19.28 1.72 -10.34
CA ASP A 30 -20.59 1.06 -10.27
C ASP A 30 -21.65 1.81 -11.06
N THR A 31 -21.56 3.14 -11.11
CA THR A 31 -22.48 3.98 -11.86
C THR A 31 -22.36 3.73 -13.35
N ALA A 32 -21.14 3.80 -13.90
CA ALA A 32 -20.89 3.59 -15.31
C ALA A 32 -21.29 2.16 -15.77
N LEU A 33 -20.90 1.15 -15.00
CA LEU A 33 -21.21 -0.25 -15.32
C LEU A 33 -22.71 -0.59 -15.26
N LYS A 34 -23.47 0.13 -14.41
CA LYS A 34 -24.93 -0.03 -14.34
C LYS A 34 -25.68 0.72 -15.44
N GLN A 35 -25.14 1.83 -15.94
CA GLN A 35 -25.75 2.61 -17.00
C GLN A 35 -25.73 1.92 -18.36
N ASN A 36 -24.70 1.15 -18.62
CA ASN A 36 -24.56 0.34 -19.83
C ASN A 36 -24.12 -1.08 -19.48
N SER A 37 -24.91 -2.08 -19.86
CA SER A 37 -24.64 -3.50 -19.61
C SER A 37 -24.00 -4.23 -20.80
N ASP A 38 -23.72 -3.54 -21.91
CA ASP A 38 -23.17 -4.15 -23.13
C ASP A 38 -21.82 -4.84 -22.90
N TRP A 39 -21.05 -4.37 -21.91
CA TRP A 39 -19.78 -4.96 -21.51
C TRP A 39 -19.93 -6.38 -20.94
N LEU A 40 -21.08 -6.71 -20.34
CA LEU A 40 -21.32 -7.99 -19.68
C LEU A 40 -22.14 -8.95 -20.56
N ALA A 41 -23.02 -8.43 -21.40
CA ALA A 41 -23.96 -9.23 -22.17
C ALA A 41 -23.31 -10.39 -22.99
N PRO A 42 -22.17 -10.21 -23.68
CA PRO A 42 -21.51 -11.30 -24.42
C PRO A 42 -21.04 -12.45 -23.52
N HIS A 43 -20.82 -12.20 -22.23
CA HIS A 43 -20.32 -13.18 -21.27
C HIS A 43 -21.42 -13.90 -20.48
N LEU A 44 -22.69 -13.59 -20.76
CA LEU A 44 -23.86 -14.19 -20.11
C LEU A 44 -24.71 -15.06 -21.07
N LEU A 45 -24.14 -15.54 -22.15
CA LEU A 45 -24.86 -16.34 -23.12
C LEU A 45 -25.42 -17.61 -22.46
N GLY A 46 -26.76 -17.76 -22.55
CA GLY A 46 -27.48 -18.88 -21.91
C GLY A 46 -27.95 -18.64 -20.49
N GLU A 47 -27.53 -17.56 -19.85
CA GLU A 47 -28.00 -17.24 -18.51
C GLU A 47 -29.30 -16.42 -18.56
N THR A 48 -30.30 -16.85 -17.80
CA THR A 48 -31.63 -16.22 -17.77
C THR A 48 -31.93 -15.50 -16.45
N ARG A 49 -31.01 -15.61 -15.48
CA ARG A 49 -31.19 -15.04 -14.13
C ARG A 49 -29.96 -14.25 -13.66
N LEU A 50 -30.17 -13.11 -13.07
CA LEU A 50 -29.09 -12.30 -12.49
C LEU A 50 -28.33 -13.04 -11.36
N SER A 51 -29.01 -13.96 -10.67
CA SER A 51 -28.38 -14.80 -9.65
C SER A 51 -27.37 -15.80 -10.17
N ALA A 52 -27.35 -16.06 -11.49
CA ALA A 52 -26.39 -16.93 -12.15
C ALA A 52 -25.06 -16.20 -12.49
N ILE A 53 -25.01 -14.88 -12.37
CA ILE A 53 -23.78 -14.10 -12.60
C ILE A 53 -22.75 -14.45 -11.53
N THR A 54 -21.61 -14.95 -11.95
CA THR A 54 -20.49 -15.34 -11.08
C THR A 54 -19.32 -14.36 -11.21
N ALA A 55 -18.34 -14.47 -10.30
CA ALA A 55 -17.09 -13.73 -10.42
C ALA A 55 -16.30 -14.09 -11.68
N GLU A 56 -16.48 -15.30 -12.21
CA GLU A 56 -15.86 -15.76 -13.46
C GLU A 56 -16.42 -15.00 -14.67
N HIS A 57 -17.74 -14.87 -14.79
CA HIS A 57 -18.39 -14.06 -15.85
C HIS A 57 -17.90 -12.61 -15.81
N LEU A 58 -17.81 -12.03 -14.61
CA LEU A 58 -17.30 -10.66 -14.42
C LEU A 58 -15.82 -10.56 -14.76
N GLY A 59 -15.02 -11.59 -14.47
CA GLY A 59 -13.62 -11.66 -14.82
C GLY A 59 -13.40 -11.67 -16.32
N ALA A 60 -14.12 -12.55 -17.05
CA ALA A 60 -14.07 -12.64 -18.51
C ALA A 60 -14.46 -11.29 -19.17
N ALA A 61 -15.48 -10.64 -18.65
CA ALA A 61 -15.88 -9.32 -19.13
C ALA A 61 -14.81 -8.24 -18.88
N LEU A 62 -14.19 -8.25 -17.69
CA LEU A 62 -13.05 -7.36 -17.42
C LEU A 62 -11.85 -7.64 -18.32
N ASP A 63 -11.57 -8.90 -18.66
CA ASP A 63 -10.49 -9.26 -19.59
C ASP A 63 -10.69 -8.66 -20.98
N THR A 64 -11.94 -8.53 -21.40
CA THR A 64 -12.30 -7.88 -22.67
C THR A 64 -12.12 -6.34 -22.60
N ILE A 65 -12.55 -5.71 -21.50
CA ILE A 65 -12.44 -4.26 -21.34
C ILE A 65 -10.99 -3.85 -21.09
N LEU A 66 -10.29 -4.61 -20.27
CA LEU A 66 -8.90 -4.38 -19.87
C LEU A 66 -8.06 -5.59 -20.27
N PRO A 67 -7.63 -5.71 -21.53
CA PRO A 67 -6.74 -6.76 -21.98
C PRO A 67 -5.40 -6.69 -21.22
N TRP A 68 -4.65 -7.78 -21.26
CA TRP A 68 -3.43 -7.94 -20.45
C TRP A 68 -2.43 -6.79 -20.58
N SER A 69 -2.22 -6.24 -21.77
CA SER A 69 -1.35 -5.09 -22.00
C SER A 69 -1.80 -3.85 -21.19
N ARG A 70 -3.09 -3.58 -21.14
CA ARG A 70 -3.63 -2.46 -20.36
C ARG A 70 -3.50 -2.69 -18.87
N ARG A 71 -3.61 -3.93 -18.41
CA ARG A 71 -3.39 -4.27 -17.00
C ARG A 71 -1.93 -4.07 -16.60
N GLN A 72 -0.98 -4.40 -17.46
CA GLN A 72 0.43 -4.11 -17.22
C GLN A 72 0.70 -2.60 -17.10
N GLU A 73 0.07 -1.78 -17.94
CA GLU A 73 0.17 -0.32 -17.82
C GLU A 73 -0.39 0.17 -16.48
N ILE A 74 -1.55 -0.37 -16.04
CA ILE A 74 -2.11 -0.07 -14.72
C ILE A 74 -1.13 -0.46 -13.61
N ASP A 75 -0.54 -1.65 -13.68
CA ASP A 75 0.41 -2.13 -12.65
C ASP A 75 1.67 -1.27 -12.57
N LEU A 76 2.12 -0.70 -13.69
CA LEU A 76 3.24 0.24 -13.72
C LEU A 76 2.87 1.61 -13.16
N LEU A 77 1.71 2.14 -13.53
CA LEU A 77 1.26 3.46 -13.10
C LEU A 77 0.75 3.46 -11.65
N LEU A 78 -0.08 2.48 -11.33
CA LEU A 78 -0.76 2.35 -10.05
C LEU A 78 -0.53 0.94 -9.48
N PRO A 79 0.65 0.65 -8.93
CA PRO A 79 0.92 -0.66 -8.33
C PRO A 79 -0.09 -0.98 -7.24
N SER A 80 -0.47 -2.25 -7.13
CA SER A 80 -1.46 -2.70 -6.13
C SER A 80 -0.93 -2.63 -4.69
N HIS A 81 0.40 -2.69 -4.52
CA HIS A 81 1.06 -2.70 -3.22
C HIS A 81 2.26 -1.77 -3.21
N PHE A 82 2.54 -1.22 -2.05
CA PHE A 82 3.77 -0.52 -1.73
C PHE A 82 4.74 -1.48 -1.04
N THR A 83 5.99 -1.53 -1.50
CA THR A 83 7.05 -2.25 -0.81
C THR A 83 7.73 -1.33 0.18
N ALA A 84 7.48 -1.55 1.46
CA ALA A 84 8.08 -0.76 2.54
C ALA A 84 9.58 -1.05 2.70
N PRO A 85 10.36 -0.13 3.29
CA PRO A 85 11.76 -0.41 3.66
C PRO A 85 11.95 -1.64 4.53
N SER A 86 10.93 -2.03 5.30
CA SER A 86 10.91 -3.26 6.10
C SER A 86 10.79 -4.56 5.28
N GLY A 87 10.53 -4.45 3.98
CA GLY A 87 10.22 -5.57 3.08
C GLY A 87 8.75 -5.98 3.05
N SER A 88 7.89 -5.35 3.84
CA SER A 88 6.45 -5.61 3.82
C SER A 88 5.80 -5.12 2.52
N HIS A 89 4.90 -5.92 1.94
CA HIS A 89 4.05 -5.53 0.82
C HIS A 89 2.71 -5.06 1.36
N VAL A 90 2.48 -3.76 1.33
CA VAL A 90 1.29 -3.13 1.91
C VAL A 90 0.34 -2.72 0.79
N PRO A 91 -0.94 -3.15 0.80
CA PRO A 91 -1.89 -2.80 -0.25
C PRO A 91 -2.17 -1.30 -0.25
N ILE A 92 -2.29 -0.73 -1.45
CA ILE A 92 -2.69 0.66 -1.66
C ILE A 92 -4.19 0.69 -1.93
N ASP A 93 -4.92 1.50 -1.20
CA ASP A 93 -6.36 1.71 -1.40
C ASP A 93 -6.59 2.87 -2.39
N TYR A 94 -6.93 2.53 -3.63
CA TYR A 94 -7.26 3.50 -4.68
C TYR A 94 -8.74 3.93 -4.65
N ALA A 95 -9.57 3.31 -3.84
CA ALA A 95 -10.96 3.68 -3.65
C ALA A 95 -11.19 4.64 -2.47
N ALA A 96 -10.13 4.98 -1.74
CA ALA A 96 -10.21 5.91 -0.62
C ALA A 96 -10.67 7.30 -1.09
N GLU A 97 -11.53 7.95 -0.31
CA GLU A 97 -12.19 9.21 -0.64
C GLU A 97 -11.21 10.34 -0.97
N ASN A 98 -10.09 10.40 -0.25
CA ASN A 98 -9.10 11.46 -0.39
C ASN A 98 -7.89 11.09 -1.28
N GLY A 99 -8.08 10.17 -2.21
CA GLY A 99 -7.03 9.67 -3.11
C GLY A 99 -6.30 8.45 -2.57
N PRO A 100 -5.30 7.91 -3.32
CA PRO A 100 -4.64 6.66 -2.97
C PRO A 100 -4.06 6.70 -1.58
N ALA A 101 -4.50 5.78 -0.72
CA ALA A 101 -4.14 5.72 0.69
C ALA A 101 -3.33 4.47 1.02
N LEU A 102 -2.41 4.62 1.97
CA LEU A 102 -1.56 3.56 2.47
C LEU A 102 -1.62 3.54 3.99
N GLU A 103 -2.27 2.52 4.56
CA GLU A 103 -2.24 2.27 6.01
C GLU A 103 -1.01 1.44 6.35
N ILE A 104 -0.08 2.03 7.12
CA ILE A 104 1.20 1.40 7.43
C ILE A 104 1.67 1.76 8.82
N ARG A 105 2.27 0.80 9.53
CA ARG A 105 2.93 1.07 10.80
C ARG A 105 4.14 1.97 10.58
N VAL A 106 4.25 3.02 11.38
CA VAL A 106 5.28 4.06 11.20
C VAL A 106 6.71 3.50 11.20
N GLN A 107 6.98 2.47 11.99
CA GLN A 107 8.32 1.86 12.04
C GLN A 107 8.70 1.09 10.76
N GLU A 108 7.77 0.75 9.91
CA GLU A 108 8.05 0.11 8.63
C GLU A 108 8.54 1.10 7.57
N LEU A 109 8.38 2.40 7.84
CA LEU A 109 8.85 3.51 6.99
C LEU A 109 10.21 4.08 7.41
N PHE A 110 10.81 3.60 8.50
CA PHE A 110 12.16 4.03 8.87
C PHE A 110 13.14 3.75 7.73
N GLY A 111 14.07 4.65 7.49
CA GLY A 111 15.00 4.63 6.37
C GLY A 111 14.46 5.27 5.09
N LEU A 112 13.21 5.69 5.05
CA LEU A 112 12.62 6.38 3.91
C LEU A 112 12.71 7.89 4.09
N ASP A 113 13.51 8.54 3.25
CA ASP A 113 13.79 9.98 3.29
C ASP A 113 12.94 10.82 2.33
N ARG A 114 12.12 10.16 1.51
CA ARG A 114 11.19 10.81 0.57
C ARG A 114 9.78 10.26 0.69
N HIS A 115 8.81 11.05 0.26
CA HIS A 115 7.41 10.68 0.33
C HIS A 115 7.06 9.64 -0.74
N PRO A 116 6.36 8.54 -0.39
CA PRO A 116 5.90 7.54 -1.36
C PRO A 116 4.88 8.12 -2.33
N SER A 117 5.04 7.80 -3.61
CA SER A 117 4.16 8.25 -4.69
C SER A 117 3.93 7.16 -5.72
N VAL A 118 2.91 7.34 -6.56
CA VAL A 118 2.60 6.48 -7.70
C VAL A 118 2.51 7.32 -8.98
N ALA A 119 2.22 6.70 -10.12
CA ALA A 119 2.12 7.35 -11.42
C ALA A 119 3.39 8.16 -11.80
N GLY A 120 4.57 7.54 -11.61
CA GLY A 120 5.84 8.19 -11.91
C GLY A 120 6.14 9.41 -11.04
N GLY A 121 5.72 9.41 -9.79
CA GLY A 121 5.94 10.50 -8.84
C GLY A 121 4.87 11.60 -8.86
N ARG A 122 3.89 11.51 -9.75
CA ARG A 122 2.86 12.56 -9.93
C ARG A 122 1.80 12.56 -8.84
N ILE A 123 1.56 11.42 -8.18
CA ILE A 123 0.49 11.25 -7.20
C ILE A 123 1.11 10.80 -5.87
N PRO A 124 1.19 11.69 -4.87
CA PRO A 124 1.65 11.31 -3.53
C PRO A 124 0.59 10.45 -2.85
N LEU A 125 1.01 9.41 -2.14
CA LEU A 125 0.12 8.58 -1.34
C LEU A 125 -0.31 9.32 -0.07
N LEU A 126 -1.58 9.17 0.32
CA LEU A 126 -2.01 9.56 1.66
C LEU A 126 -1.54 8.48 2.65
N LEU A 127 -0.52 8.79 3.45
CA LEU A 127 -0.06 7.88 4.49
C LEU A 127 -0.98 7.98 5.70
N ILE A 128 -1.55 6.86 6.09
CA ILE A 128 -2.27 6.69 7.36
C ILE A 128 -1.32 5.93 8.27
N LEU A 129 -0.59 6.70 9.11
CA LEU A 129 0.45 6.15 9.97
C LEU A 129 -0.18 5.46 11.17
N LEU A 130 0.24 4.22 11.42
CA LEU A 130 -0.27 3.38 12.48
C LEU A 130 0.80 3.11 13.54
N SER A 131 0.36 2.95 14.78
CA SER A 131 1.17 2.45 15.89
C SER A 131 1.50 0.95 15.69
N PRO A 132 2.41 0.37 16.50
CA PRO A 132 2.67 -1.07 16.50
C PRO A 132 1.41 -1.93 16.67
N ALA A 133 0.41 -1.43 17.38
CA ALA A 133 -0.89 -2.08 17.59
C ALA A 133 -1.95 -1.72 16.52
N HIS A 134 -1.52 -1.21 15.36
CA HIS A 134 -2.39 -0.84 14.23
C HIS A 134 -3.44 0.23 14.56
N ARG A 135 -3.14 1.14 15.50
CA ARG A 135 -4.00 2.28 15.80
C ARG A 135 -3.53 3.53 15.05
N PRO A 136 -4.43 4.31 14.44
CA PRO A 136 -4.06 5.54 13.75
C PRO A 136 -3.32 6.51 14.68
N ILE A 137 -2.22 7.08 14.17
CA ILE A 137 -1.41 8.09 14.84
C ILE A 137 -1.63 9.44 14.15
N GLN A 138 -1.39 9.48 12.84
CA GLN A 138 -1.43 10.69 12.03
C GLN A 138 -1.59 10.32 10.56
N THR A 139 -2.16 11.22 9.76
CA THR A 139 -2.14 11.15 8.30
C THR A 139 -1.21 12.21 7.74
N THR A 140 -0.50 11.90 6.65
CA THR A 140 0.37 12.86 5.99
C THR A 140 0.54 12.56 4.50
N ARG A 141 0.74 13.63 3.70
CA ARG A 141 1.27 13.58 2.33
C ARG A 141 2.68 14.15 2.23
N ASP A 142 3.35 14.34 3.36
CA ASP A 142 4.72 14.82 3.46
C ASP A 142 5.46 14.06 4.56
N LEU A 143 5.99 12.89 4.25
CA LEU A 143 6.73 12.07 5.19
C LEU A 143 8.00 12.78 5.71
N PRO A 144 8.84 13.42 4.85
CA PRO A 144 9.98 14.19 5.34
C PRO A 144 9.59 15.32 6.29
N GLY A 145 8.50 16.01 6.01
CA GLY A 145 7.96 17.05 6.92
C GLY A 145 7.49 16.48 8.24
N PHE A 146 6.84 15.31 8.24
CA PHE A 146 6.48 14.58 9.45
C PHE A 146 7.71 14.18 10.27
N TRP A 147 8.78 13.66 9.63
CA TRP A 147 10.03 13.32 10.31
C TRP A 147 10.70 14.50 10.99
N ARG A 148 10.71 15.66 10.35
CA ARG A 148 11.32 16.89 10.90
C ARG A 148 10.45 17.60 11.94
N GLY A 149 9.13 17.46 11.83
CA GLY A 149 8.15 18.15 12.65
C GLY A 149 7.60 17.32 13.80
N SER A 150 6.46 16.65 13.55
CA SER A 150 5.69 15.95 14.58
C SER A 150 6.35 14.70 15.14
N TRP A 151 7.33 14.12 14.44
CA TRP A 151 7.94 12.85 14.84
C TRP A 151 8.46 12.82 16.26
N LYS A 152 9.13 13.89 16.70
CA LYS A 152 9.73 13.95 18.04
C LYS A 152 8.70 13.73 19.16
N ASP A 153 7.55 14.37 19.04
CA ASP A 153 6.45 14.25 20.02
C ASP A 153 5.76 12.89 19.90
N VAL A 154 5.52 12.44 18.67
CA VAL A 154 4.95 11.11 18.38
C VAL A 154 5.86 10.01 18.93
N ALA A 155 7.16 10.07 18.70
CA ALA A 155 8.12 9.09 19.19
C ALA A 155 8.16 9.04 20.73
N LYS A 156 8.04 10.18 21.40
CA LYS A 156 7.96 10.26 22.86
C LYS A 156 6.71 9.53 23.40
N ASP A 157 5.55 9.80 22.79
CA ASP A 157 4.29 9.13 23.17
C ASP A 157 4.35 7.62 22.90
N LEU A 158 4.84 7.22 21.72
CA LEU A 158 4.97 5.81 21.34
C LEU A 158 5.97 5.08 22.24
N LYS A 159 7.07 5.71 22.64
CA LYS A 159 8.05 5.13 23.58
C LYS A 159 7.42 4.80 24.93
N GLY A 160 6.53 5.67 25.40
CA GLY A 160 5.77 5.41 26.63
C GLY A 160 4.82 4.22 26.52
N ARG A 161 4.13 4.10 25.40
CA ARG A 161 3.14 3.02 25.17
C ARG A 161 3.76 1.71 24.68
N TYR A 162 4.86 1.78 23.92
CA TYR A 162 5.51 0.63 23.27
C TYR A 162 7.01 0.63 23.56
N PRO A 163 7.44 0.47 24.83
CA PRO A 163 8.85 0.59 25.23
C PRO A 163 9.78 -0.49 24.65
N ARG A 164 9.21 -1.60 24.13
CA ARG A 164 10.00 -2.69 23.52
C ARG A 164 10.38 -2.40 22.06
N HIS A 165 9.81 -1.35 21.45
CA HIS A 165 10.16 -0.93 20.09
C HIS A 165 11.24 0.13 20.10
N VAL A 166 12.01 0.19 19.00
CA VAL A 166 13.01 1.23 18.79
C VAL A 166 12.31 2.47 18.22
N TRP A 167 12.58 3.62 18.83
CA TRP A 167 12.06 4.93 18.40
C TRP A 167 13.26 5.84 18.14
N PRO A 168 13.80 5.86 16.90
CA PRO A 168 15.02 6.60 16.56
C PRO A 168 14.80 8.10 16.60
N GLU A 169 15.87 8.86 16.88
CA GLU A 169 15.84 10.32 16.76
C GLU A 169 15.81 10.77 15.30
N ASP A 170 16.55 10.06 14.44
CA ASP A 170 16.53 10.24 12.98
C ASP A 170 15.85 9.02 12.30
N PRO A 171 14.54 9.08 12.10
CA PRO A 171 13.81 7.97 11.49
C PRO A 171 14.13 7.78 10.01
N ALA A 172 14.55 8.84 9.30
CA ALA A 172 14.88 8.75 7.88
C ALA A 172 16.16 7.94 7.62
N ALA A 173 17.08 7.89 8.60
CA ALA A 173 18.33 7.13 8.51
C ALA A 173 18.29 5.79 9.27
N ALA A 174 17.22 5.51 10.00
CA ALA A 174 17.11 4.31 10.83
C ALA A 174 16.72 3.05 10.02
N ALA A 175 17.02 1.87 10.55
CA ALA A 175 16.56 0.61 9.96
C ALA A 175 15.07 0.41 10.21
N ALA A 176 14.32 0.04 9.16
CA ALA A 176 12.92 -0.32 9.26
C ALA A 176 12.72 -1.66 9.97
N VAL A 177 11.64 -1.77 10.75
CA VAL A 177 11.34 -2.96 11.53
C VAL A 177 9.86 -3.31 11.49
N THR A 178 9.55 -4.60 11.39
CA THR A 178 8.17 -5.10 11.39
C THR A 178 7.72 -5.54 12.79
N ARG A 179 8.65 -5.86 13.69
CA ARG A 179 8.39 -6.40 15.03
C ARG A 179 9.23 -5.67 16.08
N ALA A 180 8.85 -5.84 17.35
CA ALA A 180 9.69 -5.37 18.47
C ALA A 180 11.07 -6.03 18.40
N VAL A 181 12.12 -5.21 18.48
CA VAL A 181 13.48 -5.72 18.60
C VAL A 181 13.67 -6.17 20.04
N VAL A 182 13.73 -7.49 20.26
CA VAL A 182 14.19 -8.02 21.53
C VAL A 182 15.69 -7.71 21.60
N ARG A 183 16.11 -6.85 22.52
CA ARG A 183 17.53 -6.67 22.81
C ARG A 183 18.07 -8.02 23.30
N SER A 184 18.75 -8.75 22.43
CA SER A 184 19.64 -9.81 22.87
C SER A 184 20.70 -9.14 23.71
N ALA A 185 20.77 -9.49 24.99
CA ALA A 185 21.89 -9.12 25.83
C ALA A 185 23.13 -9.70 25.16
N VAL A 186 24.00 -8.82 24.66
CA VAL A 186 25.36 -9.21 24.26
C VAL A 186 26.06 -9.58 25.54
N VAL A 187 26.11 -10.87 25.82
CA VAL A 187 27.03 -11.41 26.82
C VAL A 187 28.43 -11.22 26.24
N GLY A 188 29.14 -10.23 26.77
CA GLY A 188 30.53 -10.01 26.45
C GLY A 188 31.36 -11.21 26.90
N GLY A 189 31.64 -12.10 25.96
CA GLY A 189 32.67 -13.12 26.09
C GLY A 189 34.00 -12.55 25.64
N ALA A 190 34.81 -12.09 26.59
CA ALA A 190 36.20 -11.81 26.35
C ALA A 190 36.88 -13.14 26.00
N VAL A 191 37.25 -13.34 24.74
CA VAL A 191 38.16 -14.40 24.36
C VAL A 191 39.58 -13.85 24.46
N GLY A 192 40.27 -14.29 25.53
CA GLY A 192 41.69 -14.01 25.72
C GLY A 192 42.52 -14.66 24.61
N LEU A 193 43.36 -13.87 23.96
CA LEU A 193 44.46 -14.35 23.15
C LEU A 193 45.50 -14.99 24.07
N ALA A 194 45.64 -16.30 23.99
CA ALA A 194 46.85 -16.97 24.47
C ALA A 194 47.84 -17.06 23.32
N ALA A 195 48.89 -16.24 23.37
CA ALA A 195 50.08 -16.44 22.57
C ALA A 195 50.84 -17.68 23.11
N SER A 196 51.13 -18.62 22.24
CA SER A 196 52.13 -19.67 22.53
C SER A 196 53.21 -19.58 21.45
N ALA A 197 54.41 -19.23 21.93
CA ALA A 197 55.65 -19.41 21.20
C ALA A 197 56.21 -20.80 21.50
N ALA A 198 56.57 -21.54 20.45
CA ALA A 198 57.70 -22.46 20.35
C ALA A 198 57.76 -23.02 18.91
#